data_d7c6fd7bcbbdf2274eda6d10a07f267a
#
_entry.id   d7c6fd7bcbbdf2274eda6d10a07f267a
#
_cell.length_a   1.000
_cell.length_b   1.000
_cell.length_c   1.000
_cell.angle_alpha   90.00
_cell.angle_beta   90.00
_cell.angle_gamma   90.00
#
_symmetry.space_group_name_H-M   'P 1'
#
loop_
_entity.id
_entity.type
_entity.pdbx_description
1 polymer ?
#
loop_
_entity_poly.entity_id
_entity_poly.type
_entity_poly.pdbx_seq_one_letter_code
_entity_poly.pdbx_strand_id
1 'polypeptide(L)'
;NIIGGTDENGKYTGIKALLTAQAVTGVKPRILGVPGLDTKEVAVALASAAIKLRAFAYVSAWGCKTISEAMEYRKNFSQRELMVIWPDFLAWDTVKNTTATAYATARALGLRAYIDQAVGWHKTLSNVGVQGVTGISASVFWDLQASGTDADLLNEAGVTTLVRKDGFRFWGNRTCS
;
A
#
# COMPACT_ATOMS: atom_id res chain seq x y z
N ASN A 1 -5.75 10.70 17.16
CA ASN A 1 -5.22 11.40 15.99
C ASN A 1 -4.08 10.58 15.38
N ILE A 2 -4.32 9.97 14.19
CA ILE A 2 -3.36 9.09 13.52
C ILE A 2 -2.15 9.88 13.00
N ILE A 3 -2.39 11.05 12.43
CA ILE A 3 -1.33 11.92 11.90
C ILE A 3 -0.36 12.32 13.02
N GLY A 4 -0.92 12.54 14.20
CA GLY A 4 -0.15 12.90 15.37
C GLY A 4 0.24 14.37 15.42
N GLY A 5 1.09 14.68 16.36
CA GLY A 5 1.55 16.03 16.66
C GLY A 5 2.66 16.00 17.70
N THR A 6 2.68 16.99 18.54
CA THR A 6 3.56 17.07 19.71
C THR A 6 2.66 17.23 20.92
N ASP A 7 2.85 16.39 21.93
CA ASP A 7 2.10 16.48 23.20
C ASP A 7 2.63 17.63 24.09
N GLU A 8 2.00 17.82 25.26
CA GLU A 8 2.35 18.86 26.24
C GLU A 8 3.79 18.72 26.78
N ASN A 9 4.35 17.50 26.71
CA ASN A 9 5.71 17.20 27.14
C ASN A 9 6.74 17.30 26.00
N GLY A 10 6.33 17.75 24.81
CA GLY A 10 7.19 17.83 23.63
C GLY A 10 7.41 16.50 22.90
N LYS A 11 6.71 15.41 23.29
CA LYS A 11 6.86 14.10 22.68
C LYS A 11 6.00 13.98 21.41
N TYR A 12 6.56 13.39 20.38
CA TYR A 12 5.83 13.11 19.12
C TYR A 12 4.81 11.98 19.28
N THR A 13 3.65 12.15 18.65
CA THR A 13 2.52 11.21 18.67
C THR A 13 2.12 10.82 17.25
N GLY A 14 1.36 9.72 17.08
CA GLY A 14 0.88 9.23 15.79
C GLY A 14 2.03 8.94 14.80
N ILE A 15 1.82 9.18 13.51
CA ILE A 15 2.83 8.99 12.45
C ILE A 15 4.10 9.80 12.73
N LYS A 16 3.97 10.98 13.33
CA LYS A 16 5.13 11.81 13.66
C LYS A 16 6.10 11.13 14.64
N ALA A 17 5.61 10.24 15.50
CA ALA A 17 6.45 9.46 16.43
C ALA A 17 7.44 8.53 15.72
N LEU A 18 7.16 8.12 14.48
CA LEU A 18 8.08 7.30 13.68
C LEU A 18 9.43 7.99 13.46
N LEU A 19 9.45 9.33 13.44
CA LEU A 19 10.69 10.11 13.26
C LEU A 19 11.68 9.95 14.41
N THR A 20 11.19 9.62 15.60
CA THR A 20 12.03 9.40 16.80
C THR A 20 12.23 7.91 17.10
N ALA A 21 11.68 7.01 16.28
CA ALA A 21 11.73 5.58 16.53
C ALA A 21 13.17 5.07 16.73
N GLN A 22 14.12 5.54 15.92
CA GLN A 22 15.52 5.13 16.04
C GLN A 22 16.14 5.54 17.39
N ALA A 23 15.83 6.72 17.89
CA ALA A 23 16.34 7.18 19.18
C ALA A 23 15.74 6.40 20.36
N VAL A 24 14.49 5.96 20.24
CA VAL A 24 13.76 5.26 21.31
C VAL A 24 13.99 3.75 21.28
N THR A 25 14.03 3.15 20.08
CA THR A 25 14.05 1.68 19.91
C THR A 25 15.35 1.14 19.31
N GLY A 26 16.24 2.02 18.85
CA GLY A 26 17.43 1.63 18.08
C GLY A 26 17.15 1.24 16.62
N VAL A 27 15.87 1.20 16.20
CA VAL A 27 15.46 0.75 14.87
C VAL A 27 14.85 1.91 14.07
N LYS A 28 15.33 2.09 12.84
CA LYS A 28 14.78 3.07 11.90
C LYS A 28 13.78 2.37 10.96
N PRO A 29 12.47 2.73 11.00
CA PRO A 29 11.47 2.14 10.10
C PRO A 29 11.79 2.44 8.63
N ARG A 30 11.64 1.43 7.76
CA ARG A 30 11.90 1.54 6.32
C ARG A 30 10.70 1.19 5.47
N ILE A 31 9.74 0.47 6.01
CA ILE A 31 8.51 0.05 5.33
C ILE A 31 7.35 0.62 6.14
N LEU A 32 6.54 1.48 5.53
CA LEU A 32 5.51 2.23 6.23
C LEU A 32 4.13 1.97 5.61
N GLY A 33 3.11 1.95 6.44
CA GLY A 33 1.71 1.87 6.02
C GLY A 33 0.77 2.03 7.20
N VAL A 34 -0.48 2.40 6.91
CA VAL A 34 -1.56 2.56 7.90
C VAL A 34 -2.83 1.87 7.35
N PRO A 35 -2.82 0.53 7.21
CA PRO A 35 -3.91 -0.19 6.55
C PRO A 35 -5.27 0.10 7.17
N GLY A 36 -6.27 0.42 6.32
CA GLY A 36 -7.64 0.70 6.74
C GLY A 36 -7.86 2.06 7.43
N LEU A 37 -6.83 2.88 7.56
CA LEU A 37 -6.89 4.20 8.17
C LEU A 37 -6.15 5.26 7.33
N ASP A 38 -5.76 4.90 6.11
CA ASP A 38 -4.96 5.69 5.19
C ASP A 38 -5.81 6.64 4.32
N THR A 39 -6.64 7.46 4.99
CA THR A 39 -7.32 8.57 4.30
C THR A 39 -6.31 9.45 3.57
N LYS A 40 -6.77 10.30 2.66
CA LYS A 40 -5.88 11.18 1.88
C LYS A 40 -4.92 11.99 2.78
N GLU A 41 -5.43 12.55 3.86
CA GLU A 41 -4.64 13.37 4.81
C GLU A 41 -3.59 12.51 5.53
N VAL A 42 -3.96 11.29 5.91
CA VAL A 42 -3.04 10.32 6.54
C VAL A 42 -1.98 9.88 5.54
N ALA A 43 -2.36 9.61 4.29
CA ALA A 43 -1.45 9.24 3.22
C ALA A 43 -0.40 10.33 2.93
N VAL A 44 -0.82 11.61 2.90
CA VAL A 44 0.09 12.75 2.74
C VAL A 44 1.08 12.84 3.92
N ALA A 45 0.59 12.69 5.15
CA ALA A 45 1.44 12.71 6.33
C ALA A 45 2.44 11.54 6.34
N LEU A 46 1.98 10.36 5.91
CA LEU A 46 2.83 9.17 5.79
C LEU A 46 3.91 9.33 4.73
N ALA A 47 3.58 9.89 3.57
CA ALA A 47 4.53 10.20 2.51
C ALA A 47 5.62 11.18 2.98
N SER A 48 5.22 12.22 3.74
CA SER A 48 6.17 13.16 4.34
C SER A 48 7.11 12.47 5.35
N ALA A 49 6.59 11.54 6.16
CA ALA A 49 7.41 10.76 7.08
C ALA A 49 8.36 9.82 6.33
N ALA A 50 7.88 9.18 5.25
CA ALA A 50 8.68 8.28 4.42
C ALA A 50 9.90 9.00 3.82
N ILE A 51 9.73 10.19 3.26
CA ILE A 51 10.83 11.01 2.74
C ILE A 51 11.89 11.27 3.82
N LYS A 52 11.47 11.73 5.01
CA LYS A 52 12.37 12.06 6.13
C LYS A 52 13.13 10.83 6.65
N LEU A 53 12.47 9.70 6.69
CA LEU A 53 13.04 8.43 7.14
C LEU A 53 13.84 7.70 6.06
N ARG A 54 13.79 8.16 4.80
CA ARG A 54 14.26 7.39 3.63
C ARG A 54 13.62 5.99 3.62
N ALA A 55 12.32 5.95 3.91
CA ALA A 55 11.49 4.77 3.93
C ALA A 55 10.60 4.73 2.69
N PHE A 56 9.88 3.62 2.52
CA PHE A 56 8.89 3.46 1.45
C PHE A 56 7.51 3.23 2.07
N ALA A 57 6.50 3.91 1.55
CA ALA A 57 5.13 3.84 2.06
C ALA A 57 4.17 3.22 1.05
N TYR A 58 3.24 2.42 1.56
CA TYR A 58 2.14 1.82 0.82
C TYR A 58 0.82 2.39 1.33
N VAL A 59 0.00 2.91 0.42
CA VAL A 59 -1.32 3.47 0.75
C VAL A 59 -2.38 2.95 -0.21
N SER A 60 -3.63 2.88 0.24
CA SER A 60 -4.77 2.55 -0.61
C SER A 60 -5.24 3.78 -1.39
N ALA A 61 -5.92 3.58 -2.54
CA ALA A 61 -6.73 4.62 -3.15
C ALA A 61 -8.02 4.75 -2.34
N TRP A 62 -7.94 5.47 -1.22
CA TRP A 62 -8.96 5.55 -0.18
C TRP A 62 -10.32 6.00 -0.73
N GLY A 63 -11.35 5.21 -0.45
CA GLY A 63 -12.73 5.52 -0.83
C GLY A 63 -13.07 5.33 -2.30
N CYS A 64 -12.09 5.00 -3.16
CA CYS A 64 -12.32 4.80 -4.59
C CYS A 64 -13.03 3.47 -4.85
N LYS A 65 -14.06 3.52 -5.68
CA LYS A 65 -14.86 2.36 -6.08
C LYS A 65 -14.65 1.95 -7.53
N THR A 66 -14.12 2.85 -8.34
CA THR A 66 -13.89 2.66 -9.78
C THR A 66 -12.44 2.90 -10.16
N ILE A 67 -12.06 2.36 -11.31
CA ILE A 67 -10.74 2.54 -11.92
C ILE A 67 -10.45 4.04 -12.13
N SER A 68 -11.40 4.77 -12.67
CA SER A 68 -11.28 6.21 -12.93
C SER A 68 -11.05 7.02 -11.65
N GLU A 69 -11.75 6.68 -10.56
CA GLU A 69 -11.55 7.31 -9.27
C GLU A 69 -10.16 7.01 -8.70
N ALA A 70 -9.68 5.77 -8.83
CA ALA A 70 -8.36 5.38 -8.37
C ALA A 70 -7.24 6.11 -9.14
N MET A 71 -7.38 6.24 -10.46
CA MET A 71 -6.46 6.99 -11.31
C MET A 71 -6.44 8.47 -10.94
N GLU A 72 -7.61 9.08 -10.68
CA GLU A 72 -7.71 10.48 -10.26
C GLU A 72 -7.13 10.69 -8.85
N TYR A 73 -7.44 9.77 -7.93
CA TYR A 73 -6.87 9.79 -6.57
C TYR A 73 -5.35 9.81 -6.57
N ARG A 74 -4.73 9.00 -7.44
CA ARG A 74 -3.27 8.91 -7.57
C ARG A 74 -2.63 10.26 -7.90
N LYS A 75 -3.29 11.15 -8.63
CA LYS A 75 -2.78 12.48 -9.01
C LYS A 75 -2.54 13.41 -7.82
N ASN A 76 -3.06 13.08 -6.63
CA ASN A 76 -2.79 13.85 -5.41
C ASN A 76 -1.35 13.69 -4.88
N PHE A 77 -0.57 12.78 -5.44
CA PHE A 77 0.76 12.42 -4.94
C PHE A 77 1.81 12.53 -6.04
N SER A 78 3.02 12.92 -5.66
CA SER A 78 4.19 13.02 -6.56
C SER A 78 5.46 12.42 -5.97
N GLN A 79 5.35 11.73 -4.82
CA GLN A 79 6.49 11.21 -4.08
C GLN A 79 6.91 9.85 -4.62
N ARG A 80 8.20 9.69 -4.93
CA ARG A 80 8.77 8.39 -5.34
C ARG A 80 8.80 7.36 -4.22
N GLU A 81 8.70 7.79 -2.97
CA GLU A 81 8.67 6.96 -1.78
C GLU A 81 7.27 6.43 -1.45
N LEU A 82 6.31 6.59 -2.36
CA LEU A 82 4.92 6.21 -2.16
C LEU A 82 4.40 5.34 -3.30
N MET A 83 3.70 4.26 -2.96
CA MET A 83 2.95 3.42 -3.88
C MET A 83 1.47 3.44 -3.51
N VAL A 84 0.61 3.79 -4.46
CA VAL A 84 -0.85 3.70 -4.33
C VAL A 84 -1.31 2.36 -4.85
N ILE A 85 -2.15 1.66 -4.08
CA ILE A 85 -2.67 0.33 -4.40
C ILE A 85 -4.19 0.39 -4.47
N TRP A 86 -4.76 -0.23 -5.50
CA TRP A 86 -6.21 -0.40 -5.68
C TRP A 86 -6.49 -1.64 -6.54
N PRO A 87 -7.52 -2.43 -6.24
CA PRO A 87 -8.43 -2.42 -5.08
C PRO A 87 -7.83 -3.13 -3.85
N ASP A 88 -8.68 -3.58 -2.92
CA ASP A 88 -8.27 -4.42 -1.80
C ASP A 88 -8.46 -5.91 -2.10
N PHE A 89 -7.82 -6.76 -1.31
CA PHE A 89 -8.11 -8.19 -1.28
C PHE A 89 -9.35 -8.50 -0.43
N LEU A 90 -9.86 -9.69 -0.62
CA LEU A 90 -10.87 -10.31 0.23
C LEU A 90 -10.27 -11.53 0.92
N ALA A 91 -10.67 -11.79 2.14
CA ALA A 91 -10.30 -12.99 2.90
C ALA A 91 -11.46 -13.46 3.74
N TRP A 92 -11.44 -14.73 4.14
CA TRP A 92 -12.42 -15.27 5.07
C TRP A 92 -12.08 -14.84 6.50
N ASP A 93 -13.02 -14.15 7.12
CA ASP A 93 -12.95 -13.78 8.54
C ASP A 93 -13.56 -14.91 9.37
N THR A 94 -12.72 -15.66 10.07
CA THR A 94 -13.15 -16.81 10.87
C THR A 94 -13.93 -16.41 12.12
N VAL A 95 -13.77 -15.18 12.59
CA VAL A 95 -14.51 -14.68 13.77
C VAL A 95 -15.93 -14.30 13.39
N LYS A 96 -16.09 -13.58 12.29
CA LYS A 96 -17.40 -13.15 11.77
C LYS A 96 -18.07 -14.18 10.89
N ASN A 97 -17.34 -15.24 10.51
CA ASN A 97 -17.79 -16.29 9.61
C ASN A 97 -18.33 -15.73 8.26
N THR A 98 -17.61 -14.78 7.69
CA THR A 98 -17.96 -14.11 6.43
C THR A 98 -16.73 -13.65 5.67
N THR A 99 -16.89 -13.36 4.38
CA THR A 99 -15.85 -12.68 3.60
C THR A 99 -15.73 -11.23 4.05
N ALA A 100 -14.51 -10.79 4.31
CA ALA A 100 -14.19 -9.43 4.74
C ALA A 100 -13.03 -8.84 3.93
N THR A 101 -12.91 -7.52 3.95
CA THR A 101 -11.79 -6.81 3.34
C THR A 101 -10.49 -7.21 4.02
N ALA A 102 -9.53 -7.67 3.22
CA ALA A 102 -8.14 -7.86 3.62
C ALA A 102 -7.31 -6.77 2.96
N TYR A 103 -6.97 -5.74 3.71
CA TYR A 103 -6.30 -4.57 3.18
C TYR A 103 -5.06 -4.92 2.36
N ALA A 104 -5.04 -4.52 1.08
CA ALA A 104 -3.92 -4.77 0.18
C ALA A 104 -2.63 -4.13 0.70
N THR A 105 -2.74 -2.97 1.33
CA THR A 105 -1.60 -2.29 1.97
C THR A 105 -0.98 -3.12 3.09
N ALA A 106 -1.77 -3.79 3.93
CA ALA A 106 -1.27 -4.70 4.96
C ALA A 106 -0.51 -5.88 4.35
N ARG A 107 -1.06 -6.46 3.28
CA ARG A 107 -0.39 -7.54 2.53
C ARG A 107 0.89 -7.06 1.85
N ALA A 108 0.91 -5.85 1.31
CA ALA A 108 2.09 -5.23 0.71
C ALA A 108 3.22 -5.05 1.73
N LEU A 109 2.91 -4.57 2.94
CA LEU A 109 3.89 -4.42 4.03
C LEU A 109 4.54 -5.75 4.40
N GLY A 110 3.73 -6.79 4.63
CA GLY A 110 4.22 -8.12 4.97
C GLY A 110 5.02 -8.76 3.84
N LEU A 111 4.52 -8.65 2.59
CA LEU A 111 5.20 -9.19 1.42
C LEU A 111 6.54 -8.47 1.16
N ARG A 112 6.59 -7.14 1.37
CA ARG A 112 7.84 -6.37 1.24
C ARG A 112 8.89 -6.84 2.25
N ALA A 113 8.50 -6.99 3.51
CA ALA A 113 9.40 -7.50 4.55
C ALA A 113 9.91 -8.91 4.23
N TYR A 114 9.02 -9.79 3.77
CA TYR A 114 9.40 -11.14 3.35
C TYR A 114 10.37 -11.13 2.16
N ILE A 115 10.09 -10.34 1.12
CA ILE A 115 10.95 -10.25 -0.06
C ILE A 115 12.32 -9.68 0.31
N ASP A 116 12.36 -8.65 1.16
CA ASP A 116 13.64 -8.06 1.62
C ASP A 116 14.53 -9.09 2.32
N GLN A 117 13.92 -9.96 3.11
CA GLN A 117 14.63 -11.03 3.83
C GLN A 117 15.04 -12.19 2.91
N ALA A 118 14.12 -12.64 2.03
CA ALA A 118 14.31 -13.87 1.26
C ALA A 118 15.08 -13.67 -0.04
N VAL A 119 14.95 -12.50 -0.68
CA VAL A 119 15.49 -12.22 -2.02
C VAL A 119 16.36 -10.96 -2.02
N GLY A 120 15.89 -9.89 -1.39
CA GLY A 120 16.57 -8.61 -1.32
C GLY A 120 15.70 -7.44 -1.79
N TRP A 121 16.11 -6.25 -1.41
CA TRP A 121 15.39 -5.00 -1.66
C TRP A 121 15.15 -4.66 -3.15
N HIS A 122 15.96 -5.20 -4.05
CA HIS A 122 15.88 -4.98 -5.50
C HIS A 122 14.68 -5.67 -6.16
N LYS A 123 14.08 -6.66 -5.52
CA LYS A 123 12.91 -7.38 -6.05
C LYS A 123 11.63 -6.59 -5.76
N THR A 124 10.83 -6.34 -6.79
CA THR A 124 9.52 -5.69 -6.65
C THR A 124 8.46 -6.63 -6.05
N LEU A 125 7.36 -6.05 -5.53
CA LEU A 125 6.15 -6.80 -5.14
C LEU A 125 5.40 -7.37 -6.35
N SER A 126 5.58 -6.76 -7.52
CA SER A 126 4.83 -7.15 -8.73
C SER A 126 5.07 -8.59 -9.09
N ASN A 127 3.99 -9.27 -9.46
CA ASN A 127 3.97 -10.67 -9.87
C ASN A 127 4.45 -11.67 -8.81
N VAL A 128 4.37 -11.30 -7.52
CA VAL A 128 4.64 -12.22 -6.40
C VAL A 128 3.32 -12.64 -5.79
N GLY A 129 3.17 -13.95 -5.52
CA GLY A 129 1.94 -14.54 -4.96
C GLY A 129 1.67 -14.05 -3.54
N VAL A 130 0.41 -13.72 -3.26
CA VAL A 130 -0.08 -13.30 -1.95
C VAL A 130 -0.86 -14.44 -1.32
N GLN A 131 -0.52 -14.83 -0.11
CA GLN A 131 -1.16 -15.91 0.62
C GLN A 131 -2.28 -15.40 1.54
N GLY A 132 -3.24 -16.29 1.86
CA GLY A 132 -4.29 -16.01 2.84
C GLY A 132 -5.34 -15.01 2.35
N VAL A 133 -5.59 -14.96 1.05
CA VAL A 133 -6.64 -14.16 0.41
C VAL A 133 -7.49 -15.04 -0.49
N THR A 134 -8.79 -14.72 -0.61
CA THR A 134 -9.78 -15.52 -1.33
C THR A 134 -10.39 -14.80 -2.52
N GLY A 135 -10.16 -13.49 -2.66
CA GLY A 135 -10.71 -12.67 -3.73
C GLY A 135 -10.09 -11.29 -3.81
N ILE A 136 -10.62 -10.50 -4.75
CA ILE A 136 -10.31 -9.09 -4.97
C ILE A 136 -11.62 -8.32 -4.86
N SER A 137 -11.60 -7.15 -4.21
CA SER A 137 -12.82 -6.39 -3.86
C SER A 137 -13.46 -5.65 -5.05
N ALA A 138 -12.75 -5.48 -6.16
CA ALA A 138 -13.28 -4.90 -7.39
C ALA A 138 -12.77 -5.67 -8.60
N SER A 139 -13.59 -5.73 -9.66
CA SER A 139 -13.18 -6.38 -10.91
C SER A 139 -12.20 -5.52 -11.67
N VAL A 140 -11.05 -6.10 -12.01
CA VAL A 140 -10.02 -5.50 -12.85
C VAL A 140 -9.75 -6.46 -13.99
N PHE A 141 -10.03 -6.04 -15.23
CA PHE A 141 -9.70 -6.85 -16.39
C PHE A 141 -8.19 -6.86 -16.61
N TRP A 142 -7.65 -8.07 -16.70
CA TRP A 142 -6.24 -8.30 -16.96
C TRP A 142 -6.07 -9.50 -17.89
N ASP A 143 -5.23 -9.33 -18.88
CA ASP A 143 -4.81 -10.40 -19.79
C ASP A 143 -3.35 -10.16 -20.17
N LEU A 144 -2.55 -11.22 -20.14
CA LEU A 144 -1.12 -11.15 -20.45
C LEU A 144 -0.86 -10.92 -21.96
N GLN A 145 -1.80 -11.32 -22.81
CA GLN A 145 -1.67 -11.25 -24.27
C GLN A 145 -2.39 -10.06 -24.89
N ALA A 146 -3.23 -9.37 -24.11
CA ALA A 146 -3.93 -8.18 -24.55
C ALA A 146 -3.24 -6.91 -24.06
N SER A 147 -3.31 -5.85 -24.84
CA SER A 147 -2.91 -4.49 -24.44
C SER A 147 -4.13 -3.62 -24.17
N GLY A 148 -3.96 -2.58 -23.33
CA GLY A 148 -5.05 -1.67 -22.99
C GLY A 148 -6.06 -2.25 -22.02
N THR A 149 -5.63 -3.21 -21.20
CA THR A 149 -6.47 -3.78 -20.14
C THR A 149 -6.66 -2.76 -19.00
N ASP A 150 -7.63 -3.00 -18.11
CA ASP A 150 -7.83 -2.17 -16.91
C ASP A 150 -6.56 -2.12 -16.05
N ALA A 151 -5.85 -3.23 -15.96
CA ALA A 151 -4.59 -3.30 -15.23
C ALA A 151 -3.50 -2.44 -15.88
N ASP A 152 -3.45 -2.38 -17.20
CA ASP A 152 -2.50 -1.51 -17.92
C ASP A 152 -2.81 -0.05 -17.68
N LEU A 153 -4.10 0.35 -17.76
CA LEU A 153 -4.54 1.73 -17.50
C LEU A 153 -4.18 2.18 -16.07
N LEU A 154 -4.44 1.33 -15.08
CA LEU A 154 -4.06 1.61 -13.69
C LEU A 154 -2.55 1.75 -13.53
N ASN A 155 -1.78 0.85 -14.13
CA ASN A 155 -0.32 0.90 -14.08
C ASN A 155 0.25 2.13 -14.80
N GLU A 156 -0.30 2.52 -15.96
CA GLU A 156 0.10 3.73 -16.66
C GLU A 156 -0.16 4.98 -15.82
N ALA A 157 -1.27 5.00 -15.09
CA ALA A 157 -1.59 6.07 -14.14
C ALA A 157 -0.74 6.03 -12.86
N GLY A 158 0.11 5.01 -12.66
CA GLY A 158 0.95 4.86 -11.47
C GLY A 158 0.21 4.26 -10.27
N VAL A 159 -0.86 3.49 -10.50
CA VAL A 159 -1.58 2.71 -9.48
C VAL A 159 -1.16 1.25 -9.61
N THR A 160 -0.71 0.66 -8.52
CA THR A 160 -0.49 -0.80 -8.43
C THR A 160 -1.83 -1.48 -8.22
N THR A 161 -2.12 -2.48 -9.03
CA THR A 161 -3.39 -3.22 -8.96
C THR A 161 -3.19 -4.67 -8.54
N LEU A 162 -4.28 -5.41 -8.50
CA LEU A 162 -4.34 -6.79 -8.07
C LEU A 162 -4.87 -7.65 -9.22
N VAL A 163 -4.25 -8.79 -9.45
CA VAL A 163 -4.67 -9.74 -10.47
C VAL A 163 -4.79 -11.16 -9.91
N ARG A 164 -5.62 -11.98 -10.54
CA ARG A 164 -5.75 -13.40 -10.23
C ARG A 164 -5.12 -14.22 -11.35
N LYS A 165 -3.94 -14.78 -11.07
CA LYS A 165 -3.26 -15.73 -11.95
C LYS A 165 -2.42 -16.68 -11.09
N ASP A 166 -2.73 -17.95 -11.10
CA ASP A 166 -2.08 -18.93 -10.22
C ASP A 166 -2.05 -18.43 -8.76
N GLY A 167 -3.24 -18.09 -8.23
CA GLY A 167 -3.44 -17.37 -6.99
C GLY A 167 -3.64 -15.87 -7.21
N PHE A 168 -3.39 -15.07 -6.18
CA PHE A 168 -3.56 -13.62 -6.20
C PHE A 168 -2.20 -12.94 -6.15
N ARG A 169 -2.03 -11.83 -6.89
CA ARG A 169 -0.75 -11.14 -7.04
C ARG A 169 -0.95 -9.64 -7.09
N PHE A 170 0.05 -8.90 -6.61
CA PHE A 170 0.21 -7.49 -6.97
C PHE A 170 0.67 -7.38 -8.42
N TRP A 171 0.16 -6.38 -9.14
CA TRP A 171 0.51 -6.11 -10.52
C TRP A 171 0.80 -4.62 -10.70
N GLY A 172 2.06 -4.30 -10.94
CA GLY A 172 2.58 -2.96 -11.04
C GLY A 172 3.75 -2.72 -10.09
N ASN A 173 4.63 -1.80 -10.49
CA ASN A 173 5.84 -1.47 -9.74
C ASN A 173 6.17 0.02 -9.79
N ARG A 174 5.23 0.85 -10.26
CA ARG A 174 5.41 2.30 -10.33
C ARG A 174 5.13 2.96 -8.99
N THR A 175 5.86 4.03 -8.75
CA THR A 175 5.65 4.93 -7.62
C THR A 175 4.88 6.17 -8.05
N CYS A 176 4.70 7.13 -7.15
CA CYS A 176 3.97 8.35 -7.44
C CYS A 176 4.84 9.47 -8.09
N SER A 177 6.05 9.18 -8.50
CA SER A 177 6.90 10.13 -9.24
C SER A 177 6.65 10.07 -10.72
#